data_e98facf91cce655cc685a520da817666
#
_entry.id   e98facf91cce655cc685a520da817666
#
_cell.length_a   1.000
_cell.length_b   1.000
_cell.length_c   1.000
_cell.angle_alpha   90.00
_cell.angle_beta   90.00
_cell.angle_gamma   90.00
#
_symmetry.space_group_name_H-M   'P 1'
#
loop_
_entity.id
_entity.type
_entity.pdbx_description
1 polymer ?
#
loop_
_entity_poly.entity_id
_entity_poly.type
_entity_poly.pdbx_seq_one_letter_code
_entity_poly.pdbx_strand_id
1 'polypeptide(L)'
;MGWNEDSLHRWLSRRPRPRASLDFGNDAAVLARGLERPVTCVDTVVEGVHFEKGERAALAGAKACARALSDLAATGAEPRAVLLGLRASRREEERRLRGLIAALDDRARAHGAELVGGDTTCAEGPLSLTVTAIGELPRGLVAPSRRRARPGQVVVATGAFGGSLLGRHLRIEPRFEAARWLLGLGATAMMDVSDGLALDLWRIARASGVAIDIGVVPVHPDARRLAERTARSALAHALHDGEDHELVATIPRASVQRALRAAPRRCPGFTLLGQVRRGDGLWIPRDEAREERVRFRGEGGWIHGS
;
A
#
# COMPACT_ATOMS: atom_id res chain seq x y z
N MET A 1 -4.71 -34.63 -6.96
CA MET A 1 -5.29 -34.76 -5.61
C MET A 1 -5.49 -33.34 -5.08
N GLY A 2 -6.69 -33.00 -4.62
CA GLY A 2 -6.94 -31.70 -3.99
C GLY A 2 -6.18 -31.59 -2.66
N TRP A 3 -5.92 -30.37 -2.24
CA TRP A 3 -5.32 -30.08 -0.95
C TRP A 3 -6.30 -30.36 0.20
N ASN A 4 -5.77 -30.56 1.40
CA ASN A 4 -6.55 -30.52 2.63
C ASN A 4 -5.79 -29.71 3.69
N GLU A 5 -6.50 -29.24 4.68
CA GLU A 5 -5.97 -28.38 5.74
C GLU A 5 -4.82 -29.05 6.50
N ASP A 6 -4.97 -30.34 6.87
CA ASP A 6 -3.93 -31.08 7.60
C ASP A 6 -2.62 -31.19 6.82
N SER A 7 -2.67 -31.35 5.48
CA SER A 7 -1.44 -31.42 4.66
C SER A 7 -0.70 -30.09 4.64
N LEU A 8 -1.45 -28.99 4.60
CA LEU A 8 -0.90 -27.62 4.61
C LEU A 8 -0.33 -27.28 5.99
N HIS A 9 -1.04 -27.62 7.08
CA HIS A 9 -0.55 -27.42 8.45
C HIS A 9 0.70 -28.26 8.74
N ARG A 10 0.74 -29.53 8.32
CA ARG A 10 1.97 -30.34 8.43
C ARG A 10 3.15 -29.73 7.67
N TRP A 11 2.92 -29.13 6.51
CA TRP A 11 3.96 -28.46 5.78
C TRP A 11 4.41 -27.17 6.49
N LEU A 12 3.47 -26.34 6.98
CA LEU A 12 3.75 -25.14 7.77
C LEU A 12 4.57 -25.44 9.02
N SER A 13 4.22 -26.52 9.76
CA SER A 13 4.92 -26.90 11.00
C SER A 13 6.38 -27.35 10.80
N ARG A 14 6.77 -27.69 9.56
CA ARG A 14 8.16 -28.02 9.19
C ARG A 14 8.99 -26.83 8.77
N ARG A 15 8.37 -25.65 8.61
CA ARG A 15 9.12 -24.43 8.30
C ARG A 15 9.86 -23.92 9.55
N PRO A 16 10.94 -23.13 9.36
CA PRO A 16 11.59 -22.46 10.49
C PRO A 16 10.58 -21.67 11.32
N ARG A 17 10.62 -21.84 12.63
CA ARG A 17 9.74 -21.11 13.55
C ARG A 17 9.98 -19.60 13.45
N PRO A 18 8.93 -18.77 13.36
CA PRO A 18 9.08 -17.34 13.37
C PRO A 18 9.67 -16.87 14.72
N ARG A 19 10.66 -16.00 14.67
CA ARG A 19 11.26 -15.40 15.89
C ARG A 19 10.31 -14.43 16.58
N ALA A 20 9.37 -13.88 15.83
CA ALA A 20 8.35 -12.96 16.33
C ALA A 20 7.26 -13.66 17.15
N SER A 21 7.19 -15.00 17.16
CA SER A 21 6.21 -15.77 17.95
C SER A 21 6.93 -16.71 18.92
N LEU A 22 6.51 -16.70 20.20
CA LEU A 22 6.98 -17.64 21.21
C LEU A 22 6.35 -19.02 21.04
N ASP A 23 5.15 -19.10 20.48
CA ASP A 23 4.35 -20.31 20.44
C ASP A 23 3.64 -20.42 19.09
N PHE A 24 4.37 -20.91 18.10
CA PHE A 24 3.86 -21.10 16.74
C PHE A 24 3.17 -22.46 16.61
N GLY A 25 1.93 -22.47 16.11
CA GLY A 25 1.13 -23.67 15.90
C GLY A 25 0.06 -23.96 16.96
N ASN A 26 -0.20 -23.00 17.86
CA ASN A 26 -1.35 -22.99 18.77
C ASN A 26 -2.53 -22.21 18.21
N ASP A 27 -3.66 -22.20 18.93
CA ASP A 27 -4.88 -21.47 18.55
C ASP A 27 -4.66 -19.96 18.36
N ALA A 28 -3.64 -19.39 19.01
CA ALA A 28 -3.24 -18.00 18.85
C ALA A 28 -1.71 -17.85 18.87
N ALA A 29 -1.19 -16.86 18.15
CA ALA A 29 0.21 -16.51 18.18
C ALA A 29 0.53 -15.64 19.41
N VAL A 30 1.50 -16.06 20.22
CA VAL A 30 2.06 -15.25 21.30
C VAL A 30 3.26 -14.51 20.76
N LEU A 31 3.18 -13.18 20.64
CA LEU A 31 4.29 -12.38 20.15
C LEU A 31 5.47 -12.38 21.14
N ALA A 32 6.68 -12.59 20.64
CA ALA A 32 7.89 -12.71 21.43
C ALA A 32 8.27 -11.43 22.20
N ARG A 33 7.74 -10.28 21.75
CA ARG A 33 7.93 -8.98 22.41
C ARG A 33 6.59 -8.30 22.58
N GLY A 34 6.34 -7.74 23.75
CA GLY A 34 5.23 -6.82 23.96
C GLY A 34 5.37 -5.59 23.09
N LEU A 35 4.26 -5.11 22.55
CA LEU A 35 4.20 -3.89 21.77
C LEU A 35 3.67 -2.76 22.64
N GLU A 36 4.42 -1.65 22.74
CA GLU A 36 3.99 -0.49 23.53
C GLU A 36 2.94 0.33 22.77
N ARG A 37 3.12 0.45 21.46
CA ARG A 37 2.26 1.24 20.58
C ARG A 37 1.92 0.46 19.31
N PRO A 38 1.08 -0.58 19.43
CA PRO A 38 0.73 -1.43 18.30
C PRO A 38 -0.05 -0.66 17.24
N VAL A 39 0.25 -0.96 15.98
CA VAL A 39 -0.47 -0.51 14.80
C VAL A 39 -0.86 -1.76 14.02
N THR A 40 -2.09 -1.85 13.59
CA THR A 40 -2.56 -2.98 12.80
C THR A 40 -3.42 -2.51 11.63
N CYS A 41 -3.32 -3.22 10.53
CA CYS A 41 -4.19 -3.08 9.37
C CYS A 41 -4.54 -4.46 8.82
N VAL A 42 -5.55 -4.52 7.99
CA VAL A 42 -5.95 -5.73 7.27
C VAL A 42 -6.24 -5.37 5.82
N ASP A 43 -5.76 -6.22 4.91
CA ASP A 43 -6.00 -6.07 3.48
C ASP A 43 -6.29 -7.44 2.85
N THR A 44 -7.18 -7.45 1.87
CA THR A 44 -7.57 -8.68 1.18
C THR A 44 -7.29 -8.57 -0.30
N VAL A 45 -6.65 -9.57 -0.87
CA VAL A 45 -6.51 -9.75 -2.31
C VAL A 45 -7.33 -10.94 -2.78
N VAL A 46 -8.02 -10.77 -3.89
CA VAL A 46 -8.94 -11.76 -4.47
C VAL A 46 -8.53 -12.01 -5.92
N GLU A 47 -8.43 -13.28 -6.29
CA GLU A 47 -8.19 -13.71 -7.65
C GLU A 47 -9.32 -13.25 -8.60
N GLY A 48 -8.96 -12.76 -9.77
CA GLY A 48 -9.89 -12.16 -10.72
C GLY A 48 -10.27 -10.70 -10.41
N VAL A 49 -9.83 -10.15 -9.26
CA VAL A 49 -10.02 -8.75 -8.88
C VAL A 49 -8.69 -8.03 -8.74
N HIS A 50 -7.79 -8.56 -7.93
CA HIS A 50 -6.51 -7.93 -7.60
C HIS A 50 -5.31 -8.58 -8.31
N PHE A 51 -5.49 -9.77 -8.83
CA PHE A 51 -4.54 -10.50 -9.68
C PHE A 51 -5.28 -11.47 -10.59
N GLU A 52 -4.70 -11.77 -11.73
CA GLU A 52 -5.30 -12.63 -12.74
C GLU A 52 -5.48 -14.07 -12.27
N LYS A 53 -6.50 -14.76 -12.81
CA LYS A 53 -6.68 -16.19 -12.56
C LYS A 53 -5.46 -16.97 -13.08
N GLY A 54 -4.90 -17.81 -12.21
CA GLY A 54 -3.70 -18.58 -12.54
C GLY A 54 -2.39 -17.78 -12.43
N GLU A 55 -2.42 -16.56 -11.88
CA GLU A 55 -1.18 -15.80 -11.64
C GLU A 55 -0.19 -16.61 -10.79
N ARG A 56 1.10 -16.40 -11.04
CA ARG A 56 2.16 -17.10 -10.32
C ARG A 56 2.04 -16.91 -8.81
N ALA A 57 2.05 -18.01 -8.07
CA ALA A 57 1.93 -18.02 -6.64
C ALA A 57 2.91 -17.04 -5.94
N ALA A 58 4.14 -16.96 -6.44
CA ALA A 58 5.16 -16.05 -5.91
C ALA A 58 4.76 -14.56 -6.01
N LEU A 59 4.09 -14.16 -7.09
CA LEU A 59 3.64 -12.78 -7.26
C LEU A 59 2.39 -12.48 -6.44
N ALA A 60 1.40 -13.36 -6.47
CA ALA A 60 0.15 -13.17 -5.74
C ALA A 60 0.37 -13.16 -4.22
N GLY A 61 1.19 -14.08 -3.68
CA GLY A 61 1.54 -14.12 -2.26
C GLY A 61 2.33 -12.89 -1.81
N ALA A 62 3.36 -12.50 -2.58
CA ALA A 62 4.13 -11.30 -2.30
C ALA A 62 3.27 -10.03 -2.36
N LYS A 63 2.36 -9.92 -3.35
CA LYS A 63 1.42 -8.79 -3.46
C LYS A 63 0.53 -8.69 -2.23
N ALA A 64 -0.05 -9.80 -1.78
CA ALA A 64 -0.94 -9.82 -0.62
C ALA A 64 -0.25 -9.25 0.64
N CYS A 65 0.99 -9.67 0.90
CA CYS A 65 1.78 -9.15 2.00
C CYS A 65 2.14 -7.67 1.80
N ALA A 66 2.62 -7.30 0.62
CA ALA A 66 3.12 -5.96 0.36
C ALA A 66 2.03 -4.88 0.46
N ARG A 67 0.79 -5.18 0.09
CA ARG A 67 -0.35 -4.26 0.27
C ARG A 67 -0.56 -3.92 1.75
N ALA A 68 -0.72 -4.93 2.62
CA ALA A 68 -0.89 -4.69 4.05
C ALA A 68 0.32 -3.98 4.68
N LEU A 69 1.54 -4.31 4.23
CA LEU A 69 2.75 -3.62 4.67
C LEU A 69 2.84 -2.17 4.18
N SER A 70 2.23 -1.84 3.03
CA SER A 70 2.14 -0.46 2.53
C SER A 70 1.35 0.44 3.47
N ASP A 71 0.24 -0.05 4.03
CA ASP A 71 -0.54 0.65 5.06
C ASP A 71 0.30 0.93 6.32
N LEU A 72 1.08 -0.07 6.79
CA LEU A 72 1.97 0.15 7.91
C LEU A 72 3.03 1.21 7.59
N ALA A 73 3.61 1.17 6.40
CA ALA A 73 4.57 2.18 5.95
C ALA A 73 3.95 3.58 5.96
N ALA A 74 2.70 3.71 5.47
CA ALA A 74 1.96 4.98 5.46
C ALA A 74 1.69 5.53 6.87
N THR A 75 1.68 4.69 7.90
CA THR A 75 1.54 5.12 9.30
C THR A 75 2.88 5.40 9.99
N GLY A 76 4.01 5.03 9.37
CA GLY A 76 5.34 5.11 9.97
C GLY A 76 5.64 4.03 11.00
N ALA A 77 4.82 2.98 11.07
CA ALA A 77 5.05 1.85 11.95
C ALA A 77 6.14 0.93 11.41
N GLU A 78 6.91 0.33 12.31
CA GLU A 78 7.85 -0.74 11.99
C GLU A 78 7.12 -2.08 11.98
N PRO A 79 7.22 -2.88 10.91
CA PRO A 79 6.56 -4.18 10.85
C PRO A 79 7.10 -5.14 11.92
N ARG A 80 6.23 -6.00 12.45
CA ARG A 80 6.59 -7.02 13.45
C ARG A 80 6.10 -8.40 13.09
N ALA A 81 4.84 -8.52 12.67
CA ALA A 81 4.23 -9.79 12.36
C ALA A 81 3.14 -9.64 11.29
N VAL A 82 2.83 -10.74 10.61
CA VAL A 82 1.67 -10.85 9.74
C VAL A 82 0.90 -12.13 10.06
N LEU A 83 -0.42 -12.08 9.86
CA LEU A 83 -1.32 -13.21 9.90
C LEU A 83 -1.96 -13.39 8.52
N LEU A 84 -2.22 -14.62 8.11
CA LEU A 84 -2.84 -14.92 6.83
C LEU A 84 -4.17 -15.67 7.02
N GLY A 85 -5.27 -15.07 6.59
CA GLY A 85 -6.51 -15.79 6.27
C GLY A 85 -6.47 -16.25 4.82
N LEU A 86 -6.47 -17.56 4.58
CA LEU A 86 -6.46 -18.18 3.25
C LEU A 86 -7.79 -18.86 2.97
N ARG A 87 -8.49 -18.45 1.92
CA ARG A 87 -9.65 -19.15 1.39
C ARG A 87 -9.34 -19.70 0.01
N ALA A 88 -9.52 -21.01 -0.17
CA ALA A 88 -9.29 -21.70 -1.44
C ALA A 88 -10.34 -22.77 -1.71
N SER A 89 -10.65 -23.03 -2.98
CA SER A 89 -11.53 -24.15 -3.35
C SER A 89 -10.80 -25.50 -3.23
N ARG A 90 -11.53 -26.60 -3.13
CA ARG A 90 -10.94 -27.97 -3.15
C ARG A 90 -10.17 -28.30 -4.41
N ARG A 91 -10.41 -27.56 -5.50
CA ARG A 91 -9.77 -27.77 -6.80
C ARG A 91 -8.39 -27.12 -6.89
N GLU A 92 -8.05 -26.28 -5.91
CA GLU A 92 -6.74 -25.61 -5.91
C GLU A 92 -5.61 -26.63 -5.66
N GLU A 93 -4.46 -26.41 -6.30
CA GLU A 93 -3.30 -27.26 -6.11
C GLU A 93 -2.58 -26.91 -4.80
N GLU A 94 -2.32 -27.89 -3.95
CA GLU A 94 -1.58 -27.68 -2.70
C GLU A 94 -0.20 -27.04 -2.93
N ARG A 95 0.48 -27.42 -4.03
CA ARG A 95 1.76 -26.79 -4.40
C ARG A 95 1.63 -25.28 -4.62
N ARG A 96 0.54 -24.83 -5.24
CA ARG A 96 0.28 -23.41 -5.46
C ARG A 96 0.03 -22.70 -4.14
N LEU A 97 -0.79 -23.27 -3.24
CA LEU A 97 -1.07 -22.71 -1.92
C LEU A 97 0.22 -22.57 -1.09
N ARG A 98 1.06 -23.59 -1.08
CA ARG A 98 2.38 -23.54 -0.43
C ARG A 98 3.27 -22.43 -1.02
N GLY A 99 3.27 -22.26 -2.33
CA GLY A 99 4.01 -21.19 -3.01
C GLY A 99 3.52 -19.79 -2.65
N LEU A 100 2.20 -19.61 -2.51
CA LEU A 100 1.59 -18.35 -2.07
C LEU A 100 2.03 -17.99 -0.65
N ILE A 101 1.90 -18.95 0.29
CA ILE A 101 2.27 -18.75 1.70
C ILE A 101 3.77 -18.50 1.84
N ALA A 102 4.60 -19.25 1.11
CA ALA A 102 6.05 -19.05 1.14
C ALA A 102 6.45 -17.65 0.67
N ALA A 103 5.90 -17.20 -0.47
CA ALA A 103 6.20 -15.88 -1.01
C ALA A 103 5.68 -14.73 -0.12
N LEU A 104 4.55 -14.94 0.55
CA LEU A 104 4.04 -14.00 1.54
C LEU A 104 4.98 -13.87 2.74
N ASP A 105 5.43 -14.99 3.31
CA ASP A 105 6.38 -15.02 4.44
C ASP A 105 7.75 -14.43 4.04
N ASP A 106 8.27 -14.78 2.87
CA ASP A 106 9.53 -14.22 2.36
C ASP A 106 9.43 -12.69 2.20
N ARG A 107 8.27 -12.20 1.73
CA ARG A 107 8.02 -10.76 1.60
C ARG A 107 7.92 -10.07 2.97
N ALA A 108 7.25 -10.69 3.95
CA ALA A 108 7.20 -10.18 5.31
C ALA A 108 8.60 -10.07 5.91
N ARG A 109 9.41 -11.14 5.79
CA ARG A 109 10.79 -11.18 6.31
C ARG A 109 11.71 -10.13 5.68
N ALA A 110 11.55 -9.87 4.38
CA ALA A 110 12.31 -8.81 3.69
C ALA A 110 12.08 -7.42 4.31
N HIS A 111 10.95 -7.23 5.01
CA HIS A 111 10.62 -5.97 5.69
C HIS A 111 10.68 -6.06 7.23
N GLY A 112 11.24 -7.14 7.78
CA GLY A 112 11.42 -7.30 9.22
C GLY A 112 10.19 -7.80 9.99
N ALA A 113 9.17 -8.30 9.28
CA ALA A 113 8.04 -9.02 9.86
C ALA A 113 8.14 -10.52 9.57
N GLU A 114 7.31 -11.33 10.22
CA GLU A 114 7.23 -12.76 10.00
C GLU A 114 5.78 -13.22 10.00
N LEU A 115 5.48 -14.27 9.23
CA LEU A 115 4.17 -14.95 9.30
C LEU A 115 4.10 -15.74 10.60
N VAL A 116 3.23 -15.31 11.52
CA VAL A 116 3.13 -15.90 12.88
C VAL A 116 1.88 -16.76 13.08
N GLY A 117 0.95 -16.76 12.14
CA GLY A 117 -0.26 -17.57 12.21
C GLY A 117 -1.26 -17.19 11.12
N GLY A 118 -2.47 -17.70 11.28
CA GLY A 118 -3.55 -17.43 10.31
C GLY A 118 -4.64 -18.50 10.39
N ASP A 119 -5.51 -18.48 9.39
CA ASP A 119 -6.60 -19.42 9.23
C ASP A 119 -6.67 -19.90 7.78
N THR A 120 -7.17 -21.12 7.59
CA THR A 120 -7.32 -21.71 6.26
C THR A 120 -8.71 -22.28 6.07
N THR A 121 -9.47 -21.74 5.13
CA THR A 121 -10.82 -22.14 4.83
C THR A 121 -10.94 -22.77 3.46
N CYS A 122 -11.51 -23.98 3.40
CA CYS A 122 -11.88 -24.63 2.15
C CYS A 122 -13.31 -24.25 1.76
N ALA A 123 -13.48 -23.41 0.75
CA ALA A 123 -14.79 -22.98 0.27
C ALA A 123 -14.76 -22.67 -1.23
N GLU A 124 -15.89 -22.90 -1.91
CA GLU A 124 -16.01 -22.58 -3.33
C GLU A 124 -15.94 -21.07 -3.57
N GLY A 125 -15.43 -20.67 -4.73
CA GLY A 125 -15.28 -19.30 -5.18
C GLY A 125 -13.82 -18.92 -5.44
N PRO A 126 -13.50 -17.65 -5.70
CA PRO A 126 -12.15 -17.23 -6.05
C PRO A 126 -11.18 -17.40 -4.88
N LEU A 127 -9.93 -17.74 -5.19
CA LEU A 127 -8.85 -17.73 -4.21
C LEU A 127 -8.72 -16.33 -3.58
N SER A 128 -8.64 -16.27 -2.25
CA SER A 128 -8.44 -15.01 -1.54
C SER A 128 -7.45 -15.14 -0.39
N LEU A 129 -6.64 -14.10 -0.23
CA LEU A 129 -5.65 -13.97 0.82
C LEU A 129 -5.95 -12.68 1.59
N THR A 130 -6.27 -12.83 2.87
CA THR A 130 -6.46 -11.71 3.80
C THR A 130 -5.26 -11.63 4.71
N VAL A 131 -4.51 -10.53 4.65
CA VAL A 131 -3.32 -10.32 5.47
C VAL A 131 -3.61 -9.30 6.54
N THR A 132 -3.46 -9.70 7.80
CA THR A 132 -3.41 -8.75 8.92
C THR A 132 -1.94 -8.45 9.19
N ALA A 133 -1.54 -7.19 9.08
CA ALA A 133 -0.19 -6.76 9.42
C ALA A 133 -0.20 -6.07 10.79
N ILE A 134 0.78 -6.42 11.61
CA ILE A 134 1.00 -5.87 12.95
C ILE A 134 2.37 -5.20 12.95
N GLY A 135 2.39 -3.95 13.37
CA GLY A 135 3.60 -3.15 13.53
C GLY A 135 3.62 -2.41 14.86
N GLU A 136 4.69 -1.70 15.06
CA GLU A 136 4.90 -0.86 16.25
C GLU A 136 5.31 0.55 15.84
N LEU A 137 4.64 1.51 16.38
CA LEU A 137 5.01 2.92 16.17
C LEU A 137 6.19 3.29 17.06
N PRO A 138 7.33 3.76 16.49
CA PRO A 138 8.50 4.14 17.26
C PRO A 138 8.18 5.15 18.38
N ARG A 139 8.90 5.07 19.52
CA ARG A 139 8.73 6.00 20.64
C ARG A 139 8.91 7.45 20.18
N GLY A 140 8.05 8.33 20.65
CA GLY A 140 8.11 9.76 20.33
C GLY A 140 7.57 10.10 18.92
N LEU A 141 7.34 9.12 18.06
CA LEU A 141 6.74 9.37 16.75
C LEU A 141 5.22 9.59 16.89
N VAL A 142 4.72 10.64 16.28
CA VAL A 142 3.27 10.85 16.11
C VAL A 142 2.88 10.32 14.75
N ALA A 143 2.02 9.29 14.70
CA ALA A 143 1.54 8.74 13.45
C ALA A 143 0.91 9.83 12.58
N PRO A 144 1.23 9.89 11.29
CA PRO A 144 0.51 10.77 10.38
C PRO A 144 -0.95 10.33 10.27
N SER A 145 -1.81 11.25 9.88
CA SER A 145 -3.23 10.95 9.74
C SER A 145 -3.83 11.71 8.57
N ARG A 146 -4.72 11.06 7.82
CA ARG A 146 -5.51 11.71 6.76
C ARG A 146 -6.20 13.01 7.23
N ARG A 147 -6.37 13.20 8.55
CA ARG A 147 -7.04 14.37 9.17
C ARG A 147 -6.09 15.50 9.58
N ARG A 148 -4.81 15.41 9.24
CA ARG A 148 -3.79 16.35 9.76
C ARG A 148 -3.11 17.21 8.70
N ALA A 149 -3.60 17.25 7.47
CA ALA A 149 -3.16 18.25 6.51
C ALA A 149 -3.57 19.65 6.96
N ARG A 150 -2.66 20.62 6.82
CA ARG A 150 -2.86 22.00 7.31
C ARG A 150 -2.59 22.99 6.19
N PRO A 151 -3.37 24.09 6.08
CA PRO A 151 -3.07 25.16 5.15
C PRO A 151 -1.64 25.68 5.29
N GLY A 152 -0.97 25.92 4.15
CA GLY A 152 0.42 26.33 4.09
C GLY A 152 1.44 25.18 3.96
N GLN A 153 1.02 23.94 4.10
CA GLN A 153 1.85 22.76 3.81
C GLN A 153 1.95 22.50 2.31
N VAL A 154 2.98 21.74 1.93
CA VAL A 154 3.22 21.28 0.57
C VAL A 154 2.86 19.81 0.47
N VAL A 155 2.16 19.45 -0.61
CA VAL A 155 1.81 18.07 -0.96
C VAL A 155 2.94 17.45 -1.75
N VAL A 156 3.38 16.27 -1.35
CA VAL A 156 4.52 15.56 -1.95
C VAL A 156 4.16 14.10 -2.24
N ALA A 157 4.89 13.49 -3.17
CA ALA A 157 4.81 12.07 -3.48
C ALA A 157 6.19 11.42 -3.50
N THR A 158 6.23 10.10 -3.33
CA THR A 158 7.47 9.30 -3.33
C THR A 158 7.81 8.69 -4.68
N GLY A 159 6.90 8.71 -5.64
CA GLY A 159 7.09 8.12 -6.96
C GLY A 159 6.12 8.64 -8.00
N ALA A 160 6.08 7.96 -9.14
CA ALA A 160 5.22 8.26 -10.27
C ALA A 160 4.02 7.30 -10.32
N PHE A 161 2.91 7.76 -10.91
CA PHE A 161 1.61 7.12 -10.85
C PHE A 161 1.09 6.67 -12.21
N GLY A 162 0.19 5.68 -12.17
CA GLY A 162 -0.63 5.18 -13.26
C GLY A 162 0.02 4.04 -14.06
N GLY A 163 -0.83 3.25 -14.71
CA GLY A 163 -0.42 2.09 -15.50
C GLY A 163 0.11 0.91 -14.68
N SER A 164 -0.11 0.89 -13.38
CA SER A 164 0.37 -0.17 -12.47
C SER A 164 -0.08 -1.57 -12.88
N LEU A 165 -1.28 -1.69 -13.47
CA LEU A 165 -1.86 -2.94 -13.95
C LEU A 165 -1.11 -3.58 -15.14
N LEU A 166 -0.13 -2.90 -15.73
CA LEU A 166 0.79 -3.52 -16.69
C LEU A 166 1.84 -4.44 -16.01
N GLY A 167 1.64 -4.80 -14.74
CA GLY A 167 2.40 -5.79 -13.96
C GLY A 167 3.14 -5.23 -12.75
N ARG A 168 3.25 -3.90 -12.60
CA ARG A 168 3.92 -3.28 -11.45
C ARG A 168 3.13 -3.51 -10.16
N HIS A 169 1.81 -3.52 -10.22
CA HIS A 169 0.90 -3.83 -9.10
C HIS A 169 1.15 -5.21 -8.46
N LEU A 170 1.82 -6.13 -9.16
CA LEU A 170 2.21 -7.44 -8.62
C LEU A 170 3.56 -7.39 -7.87
N ARG A 171 4.31 -6.29 -7.96
CA ARG A 171 5.65 -6.10 -7.40
C ARG A 171 5.73 -4.85 -6.53
N ILE A 172 4.73 -4.67 -5.70
CA ILE A 172 4.64 -3.55 -4.76
C ILE A 172 5.85 -3.55 -3.82
N GLU A 173 6.47 -2.39 -3.67
CA GLU A 173 7.54 -2.17 -2.70
C GLU A 173 7.06 -1.21 -1.61
N PRO A 174 6.74 -1.68 -0.39
CA PRO A 174 6.31 -0.83 0.71
C PRO A 174 7.35 0.24 1.05
N ARG A 175 6.96 1.50 1.10
CA ARG A 175 7.84 2.67 1.15
C ARG A 175 8.30 3.04 2.57
N PHE A 176 8.76 2.08 3.38
CA PHE A 176 9.16 2.30 4.78
C PHE A 176 10.27 3.34 4.95
N GLU A 177 11.32 3.29 4.12
CA GLU A 177 12.41 4.27 4.22
C GLU A 177 11.96 5.68 3.85
N ALA A 178 11.18 5.81 2.78
CA ALA A 178 10.61 7.07 2.36
C ALA A 178 9.63 7.62 3.42
N ALA A 179 8.81 6.77 4.02
CA ALA A 179 7.92 7.15 5.12
C ALA A 179 8.69 7.71 6.32
N ARG A 180 9.72 7.00 6.80
CA ARG A 180 10.58 7.48 7.89
C ARG A 180 11.24 8.82 7.57
N TRP A 181 11.70 8.98 6.34
CA TRP A 181 12.29 10.22 5.90
C TRP A 181 11.27 11.37 5.86
N LEU A 182 10.07 11.15 5.31
CA LEU A 182 8.98 12.14 5.29
C LEU A 182 8.55 12.55 6.69
N LEU A 183 8.47 11.61 7.63
CA LEU A 183 8.18 11.89 9.04
C LEU A 183 9.29 12.75 9.69
N GLY A 184 10.55 12.48 9.37
CA GLY A 184 11.69 13.32 9.77
C GLY A 184 11.67 14.73 9.18
N LEU A 185 10.94 14.95 8.08
CA LEU A 185 10.66 16.26 7.50
C LEU A 185 9.45 16.95 8.14
N GLY A 186 8.73 16.28 9.05
CA GLY A 186 7.54 16.78 9.72
C GLY A 186 6.24 16.51 8.95
N ALA A 187 6.16 15.40 8.21
CA ALA A 187 4.92 15.00 7.57
C ALA A 187 3.80 14.82 8.61
N THR A 188 2.64 15.42 8.34
CA THR A 188 1.48 15.39 9.25
C THR A 188 0.33 14.56 8.70
N ALA A 189 0.06 14.63 7.41
CA ALA A 189 -0.83 13.70 6.71
C ALA A 189 0.00 12.85 5.76
N MET A 190 -0.30 11.56 5.72
CA MET A 190 0.34 10.60 4.81
C MET A 190 -0.59 9.41 4.59
N MET A 191 -0.58 8.87 3.39
CA MET A 191 -1.21 7.60 3.02
C MET A 191 -0.51 7.04 1.78
N ASP A 192 -0.68 5.77 1.52
CA ASP A 192 -0.31 5.18 0.23
C ASP A 192 -1.43 5.39 -0.81
N VAL A 193 -1.06 5.29 -2.08
CA VAL A 193 -1.99 5.48 -3.20
C VAL A 193 -2.39 4.11 -3.74
N SER A 194 -3.54 3.64 -3.29
CA SER A 194 -4.13 2.36 -3.68
C SER A 194 -5.29 2.51 -4.67
N ASP A 195 -6.11 3.54 -4.51
CA ASP A 195 -7.35 3.71 -5.29
C ASP A 195 -7.22 4.79 -6.39
N GLY A 196 -6.05 5.39 -6.49
CA GLY A 196 -5.71 6.42 -7.44
C GLY A 196 -5.38 7.75 -6.79
N LEU A 197 -4.39 8.45 -7.35
CA LEU A 197 -3.83 9.67 -6.77
C LEU A 197 -4.90 10.72 -6.46
N ALA A 198 -5.85 10.94 -7.37
CA ALA A 198 -6.90 11.93 -7.17
C ALA A 198 -7.85 11.55 -6.04
N LEU A 199 -8.30 10.29 -5.99
CA LEU A 199 -9.24 9.84 -4.97
C LEU A 199 -8.59 9.86 -3.58
N ASP A 200 -7.35 9.44 -3.46
CA ASP A 200 -6.64 9.36 -2.18
C ASP A 200 -6.27 10.76 -1.65
N LEU A 201 -5.84 11.69 -2.50
CA LEU A 201 -5.65 13.08 -2.10
C LEU A 201 -6.97 13.78 -1.71
N TRP A 202 -8.06 13.47 -2.40
CA TRP A 202 -9.38 13.98 -2.05
C TRP A 202 -9.85 13.49 -0.67
N ARG A 203 -9.54 12.22 -0.33
CA ARG A 203 -9.79 11.67 1.01
C ARG A 203 -9.02 12.43 2.09
N ILE A 204 -7.74 12.78 1.84
CA ILE A 204 -6.96 13.62 2.75
C ILE A 204 -7.60 15.01 2.87
N ALA A 205 -7.96 15.65 1.76
CA ALA A 205 -8.57 16.96 1.75
C ALA A 205 -9.87 17.00 2.58
N ARG A 206 -10.77 16.04 2.33
CA ARG A 206 -12.03 15.91 3.08
C ARG A 206 -11.80 15.61 4.55
N ALA A 207 -10.94 14.66 4.88
CA ALA A 207 -10.70 14.25 6.26
C ALA A 207 -10.06 15.38 7.08
N SER A 208 -9.29 16.26 6.45
CA SER A 208 -8.61 17.40 7.07
C SER A 208 -9.43 18.68 7.05
N GLY A 209 -10.52 18.78 6.29
CA GLY A 209 -11.29 20.01 6.11
C GLY A 209 -10.51 21.12 5.42
N VAL A 210 -9.73 20.79 4.39
CA VAL A 210 -8.85 21.71 3.66
C VAL A 210 -9.04 21.58 2.14
N ALA A 211 -8.60 22.59 1.40
CA ALA A 211 -8.41 22.49 -0.03
C ALA A 211 -6.98 21.97 -0.33
N ILE A 212 -6.87 20.99 -1.22
CA ILE A 212 -5.60 20.57 -1.82
C ILE A 212 -5.59 20.99 -3.27
N ASP A 213 -4.51 21.64 -3.71
CA ASP A 213 -4.32 22.10 -5.09
C ASP A 213 -3.00 21.54 -5.61
N ILE A 214 -3.08 20.58 -6.54
CA ILE A 214 -1.91 19.98 -7.18
C ILE A 214 -1.76 20.48 -8.60
N GLY A 215 -0.51 20.82 -8.96
CA GLY A 215 -0.14 21.31 -10.28
C GLY A 215 0.78 20.38 -11.03
N VAL A 216 1.46 19.51 -10.30
CA VAL A 216 2.39 18.54 -10.87
C VAL A 216 1.91 17.13 -10.55
N VAL A 217 1.81 16.29 -11.58
CA VAL A 217 1.52 14.87 -11.44
C VAL A 217 2.67 14.11 -12.10
N PRO A 218 3.48 13.36 -11.35
CA PRO A 218 4.52 12.51 -11.90
C PRO A 218 3.90 11.29 -12.58
N VAL A 219 3.90 11.30 -13.91
CA VAL A 219 3.30 10.26 -14.75
C VAL A 219 4.29 9.12 -14.96
N HIS A 220 3.93 7.91 -14.54
CA HIS A 220 4.77 6.73 -14.75
C HIS A 220 4.89 6.38 -16.24
N PRO A 221 6.03 5.83 -16.73
CA PRO A 221 6.16 5.37 -18.11
C PRO A 221 5.08 4.38 -18.54
N ASP A 222 4.61 3.52 -17.65
CA ASP A 222 3.52 2.58 -17.93
C ASP A 222 2.19 3.27 -18.19
N ALA A 223 1.90 4.41 -17.55
CA ALA A 223 0.71 5.21 -17.86
C ALA A 223 0.76 5.78 -19.31
N ARG A 224 1.94 6.16 -19.78
CA ARG A 224 2.14 6.60 -21.18
C ARG A 224 1.93 5.45 -22.16
N ARG A 225 2.50 4.27 -21.87
CA ARG A 225 2.27 3.05 -22.68
C ARG A 225 0.80 2.65 -22.72
N LEU A 226 0.09 2.81 -21.60
CA LEU A 226 -1.32 2.47 -21.53
C LEU A 226 -2.17 3.48 -22.30
N ALA A 227 -1.82 4.76 -22.27
CA ALA A 227 -2.48 5.80 -23.06
C ALA A 227 -2.42 5.55 -24.59
N GLU A 228 -1.35 4.93 -25.08
CA GLU A 228 -1.23 4.52 -26.50
C GLU A 228 -2.24 3.43 -26.90
N ARG A 229 -2.82 2.71 -25.94
CA ARG A 229 -3.71 1.56 -26.14
C ARG A 229 -5.14 1.83 -25.69
N THR A 230 -5.39 2.96 -25.07
CA THR A 230 -6.70 3.34 -24.52
C THR A 230 -7.12 4.71 -25.01
N ALA A 231 -8.39 5.07 -24.83
CA ALA A 231 -8.90 6.42 -25.12
C ALA A 231 -8.59 7.45 -24.00
N ARG A 232 -7.81 7.06 -22.98
CA ARG A 232 -7.48 7.92 -21.83
C ARG A 232 -6.06 8.49 -21.96
N SER A 233 -5.88 9.74 -21.55
CA SER A 233 -4.54 10.35 -21.51
C SER A 233 -3.65 9.72 -20.43
N ALA A 234 -2.33 9.87 -20.57
CA ALA A 234 -1.38 9.41 -19.56
C ALA A 234 -1.60 10.09 -18.20
N LEU A 235 -2.01 11.35 -18.19
CA LEU A 235 -2.42 12.08 -16.99
C LEU A 235 -3.66 11.46 -16.34
N ALA A 236 -4.68 11.09 -17.12
CA ALA A 236 -5.87 10.45 -16.61
C ALA A 236 -5.54 9.08 -15.99
N HIS A 237 -4.63 8.30 -16.57
CA HIS A 237 -4.10 7.07 -15.96
C HIS A 237 -3.38 7.35 -14.65
N ALA A 238 -2.51 8.36 -14.61
CA ALA A 238 -1.77 8.72 -13.40
C ALA A 238 -2.67 9.21 -12.25
N LEU A 239 -3.81 9.83 -12.56
CA LEU A 239 -4.75 10.32 -11.57
C LEU A 239 -5.69 9.24 -11.03
N HIS A 240 -6.02 8.21 -11.84
CA HIS A 240 -7.19 7.36 -11.54
C HIS A 240 -6.96 5.85 -11.54
N ASP A 241 -5.82 5.32 -12.02
CA ASP A 241 -5.67 3.85 -12.15
C ASP A 241 -5.56 3.12 -10.82
N GLY A 242 -4.89 3.71 -9.83
CA GLY A 242 -4.64 3.08 -8.54
C GLY A 242 -3.57 1.97 -8.56
N GLU A 243 -3.49 1.22 -7.46
CA GLU A 243 -2.52 0.12 -7.25
C GLU A 243 -1.04 0.55 -7.40
N ASP A 244 -0.73 1.83 -7.18
CA ASP A 244 0.63 2.35 -7.29
C ASP A 244 1.45 2.14 -6.02
N HIS A 245 0.80 2.18 -4.84
CA HIS A 245 1.39 2.02 -3.51
C HIS A 245 2.61 2.92 -3.26
N GLU A 246 2.66 4.06 -3.94
CA GLU A 246 3.54 5.16 -3.58
C GLU A 246 2.89 5.96 -2.43
N LEU A 247 3.70 6.69 -1.65
CA LEU A 247 3.16 7.54 -0.59
C LEU A 247 2.86 8.95 -1.11
N VAL A 248 1.76 9.50 -0.65
CA VAL A 248 1.48 10.93 -0.68
C VAL A 248 1.48 11.48 0.74
N ALA A 249 2.08 12.65 0.93
CA ALA A 249 2.17 13.27 2.25
C ALA A 249 2.07 14.79 2.18
N THR A 250 1.80 15.41 3.32
CA THR A 250 1.90 16.87 3.49
C THR A 250 3.02 17.20 4.45
N ILE A 251 3.95 18.06 4.02
CA ILE A 251 5.11 18.49 4.80
C ILE A 251 5.09 20.01 5.03
N PRO A 252 5.69 20.52 6.12
CA PRO A 252 5.85 21.95 6.33
C PRO A 252 6.62 22.60 5.17
N ARG A 253 6.19 23.79 4.73
CA ARG A 253 6.87 24.54 3.66
C ARG A 253 8.35 24.80 3.98
N ALA A 254 8.67 25.02 5.25
CA ALA A 254 10.05 25.21 5.71
C ALA A 254 10.96 23.99 5.47
N SER A 255 10.38 22.79 5.36
CA SER A 255 11.12 21.55 5.10
C SER A 255 11.45 21.28 3.63
N VAL A 256 10.83 22.02 2.68
CA VAL A 256 10.94 21.76 1.24
C VAL A 256 12.39 21.80 0.74
N GLN A 257 13.16 22.81 1.11
CA GLN A 257 14.56 22.94 0.66
C GLN A 257 15.43 21.78 1.18
N ARG A 258 15.20 21.36 2.42
CA ARG A 258 15.88 20.18 3.00
C ARG A 258 15.45 18.90 2.27
N ALA A 259 14.16 18.77 1.94
CA ALA A 259 13.63 17.65 1.19
C ALA A 259 14.28 17.55 -0.20
N LEU A 260 14.27 18.61 -0.99
CA LEU A 260 14.84 18.63 -2.34
C LEU A 260 16.33 18.27 -2.37
N ARG A 261 17.12 18.74 -1.39
CA ARG A 261 18.55 18.40 -1.29
C ARG A 261 18.80 16.93 -0.94
N ALA A 262 17.94 16.32 -0.11
CA ALA A 262 18.11 14.95 0.36
C ALA A 262 17.43 13.91 -0.55
N ALA A 263 16.43 14.31 -1.34
CA ALA A 263 15.60 13.43 -2.15
C ALA A 263 16.38 12.50 -3.09
N PRO A 264 17.41 12.95 -3.84
CA PRO A 264 18.12 12.08 -4.78
C PRO A 264 18.71 10.81 -4.13
N ARG A 265 19.04 10.87 -2.85
CA ARG A 265 19.59 9.73 -2.07
C ARG A 265 18.55 9.00 -1.25
N ARG A 266 17.51 9.69 -0.77
CA ARG A 266 16.53 9.14 0.18
C ARG A 266 15.26 8.65 -0.48
N CYS A 267 14.86 9.30 -1.57
CA CYS A 267 13.63 9.01 -2.30
C CYS A 267 13.75 9.55 -3.72
N PRO A 268 14.39 8.83 -4.65
CA PRO A 268 14.66 9.32 -6.01
C PRO A 268 13.40 9.75 -6.79
N GLY A 269 12.24 9.17 -6.47
CA GLY A 269 10.95 9.53 -7.08
C GLY A 269 10.24 10.73 -6.44
N PHE A 270 10.86 11.39 -5.43
CA PHE A 270 10.24 12.48 -4.69
C PHE A 270 9.84 13.64 -5.59
N THR A 271 8.58 14.04 -5.51
CA THR A 271 7.99 15.12 -6.32
C THR A 271 7.13 16.03 -5.45
N LEU A 272 7.25 17.34 -5.67
CA LEU A 272 6.34 18.34 -5.12
C LEU A 272 5.10 18.38 -6.02
N LEU A 273 3.94 17.94 -5.50
CA LEU A 273 2.70 17.90 -6.27
C LEU A 273 1.98 19.25 -6.27
N GLY A 274 1.97 19.93 -5.12
CA GLY A 274 1.20 21.15 -4.92
C GLY A 274 1.16 21.61 -3.48
N GLN A 275 0.06 22.20 -3.06
CA GLN A 275 -0.07 22.84 -1.75
C GLN A 275 -1.43 22.61 -1.09
N VAL A 276 -1.43 22.72 0.23
CA VAL A 276 -2.64 22.73 1.05
C VAL A 276 -3.06 24.16 1.31
N ARG A 277 -4.34 24.50 1.04
CA ARG A 277 -4.93 25.83 1.21
C ARG A 277 -6.12 25.80 2.17
N ARG A 278 -6.55 26.96 2.62
CA ARG A 278 -7.86 27.12 3.27
C ARG A 278 -8.97 26.85 2.25
N GLY A 279 -10.07 26.30 2.70
CA GLY A 279 -11.20 25.88 1.86
C GLY A 279 -11.42 24.38 1.90
N ASP A 280 -12.03 23.82 0.89
CA ASP A 280 -12.38 22.39 0.82
C ASP A 280 -12.14 21.79 -0.57
N GLY A 281 -11.93 20.48 -0.60
CA GLY A 281 -11.87 19.69 -1.82
C GLY A 281 -10.49 19.58 -2.45
N LEU A 282 -10.44 18.96 -3.62
CA LEU A 282 -9.22 18.72 -4.39
C LEU A 282 -9.31 19.42 -5.74
N TRP A 283 -8.24 20.10 -6.11
CA TRP A 283 -8.06 20.75 -7.41
C TRP A 283 -6.90 20.05 -8.14
N ILE A 284 -7.15 19.57 -9.35
CA ILE A 284 -6.23 18.79 -10.16
C ILE A 284 -6.01 19.45 -11.53
N PRO A 285 -4.89 19.18 -12.23
CA PRO A 285 -4.72 19.65 -13.61
C PRO A 285 -5.81 19.04 -14.52
N ARG A 286 -6.34 19.89 -15.41
CA ARG A 286 -7.33 19.44 -16.40
C ARG A 286 -6.70 18.57 -17.49
N ASP A 287 -5.50 18.96 -17.92
CA ASP A 287 -4.76 18.32 -19.00
C ASP A 287 -3.25 18.34 -18.73
N GLU A 288 -2.47 17.83 -19.68
CA GLU A 288 -1.02 17.75 -19.56
C GLU A 288 -0.34 19.12 -19.64
N ALA A 289 -0.97 20.16 -20.21
CA ALA A 289 -0.46 21.53 -20.22
C ALA A 289 -0.48 22.16 -18.83
N ARG A 290 -1.33 21.65 -17.93
CA ARG A 290 -1.41 22.03 -16.51
C ARG A 290 -1.76 23.51 -16.24
N GLU A 291 -2.24 24.22 -17.24
CA GLU A 291 -2.60 25.64 -17.11
C GLU A 291 -3.90 25.82 -16.33
N GLU A 292 -4.85 24.92 -16.54
CA GLU A 292 -6.15 24.97 -15.88
C GLU A 292 -6.25 23.93 -14.74
N ARG A 293 -6.93 24.31 -13.65
CA ARG A 293 -7.28 23.43 -12.54
C ARG A 293 -8.79 23.20 -12.52
N VAL A 294 -9.16 21.96 -12.38
CA VAL A 294 -10.55 21.56 -12.19
C VAL A 294 -10.78 20.99 -10.82
N ARG A 295 -11.95 21.22 -10.26
CA ARG A 295 -12.32 20.64 -8.97
C ARG A 295 -12.67 19.16 -9.17
N PHE A 296 -11.94 18.27 -8.51
CA PHE A 296 -12.25 16.86 -8.46
C PHE A 296 -13.47 16.62 -7.56
N ARG A 297 -14.46 15.85 -8.05
CA ARG A 297 -15.74 15.63 -7.36
C ARG A 297 -15.83 14.27 -6.66
N GLY A 298 -14.75 13.50 -6.63
CA GLY A 298 -14.74 12.15 -6.06
C GLY A 298 -15.12 11.06 -7.06
N GLU A 299 -15.19 11.40 -8.35
CA GLU A 299 -15.51 10.46 -9.44
C GLU A 299 -14.21 9.93 -10.05
N GLY A 300 -14.16 8.62 -10.33
CA GLY A 300 -12.93 7.96 -10.81
C GLY A 300 -12.07 7.43 -9.68
N GLY A 301 -11.11 6.58 -10.03
CA GLY A 301 -10.39 5.75 -9.07
C GLY A 301 -11.13 4.44 -8.81
N TRP A 302 -10.54 3.58 -7.99
CA TRP A 302 -11.14 2.29 -7.66
C TRP A 302 -12.09 2.43 -6.46
N ILE A 303 -13.37 2.10 -6.67
CA ILE A 303 -14.38 2.05 -5.61
C ILE A 303 -14.98 0.65 -5.59
N HIS A 304 -14.79 -0.08 -4.48
CA HIS A 304 -15.38 -1.41 -4.31
C HIS A 304 -16.92 -1.33 -4.35
N GLY A 305 -17.54 -2.14 -5.20
CA GLY A 305 -19.00 -2.25 -5.31
C GLY A 305 -19.67 -1.16 -6.16
N SER A 306 -18.91 -0.39 -6.94
CA SER A 306 -19.45 0.55 -7.95
C SER A 306 -19.52 -0.10 -9.32
#